data_f765591f89a474b48c474f762e7165aa
#
_entry.id   f765591f89a474b48c474f762e7165aa
#
_cell.length_a   1.000
_cell.length_b   1.000
_cell.length_c   1.000
_cell.angle_alpha   90.00
_cell.angle_beta   90.00
_cell.angle_gamma   90.00
#
_symmetry.space_group_name_H-M   'P 1'
#
loop_
_entity.id
_entity.type
_entity.pdbx_description
1 polymer ?
#
loop_
_entity_poly.entity_id
_entity_poly.type
_entity_poly.pdbx_seq_one_letter_code
_entity_poly.pdbx_strand_id
1 'polypeptide(L)'
;MNRLSVVGTSRRGRRGRTLAALLIAVSSACAPAAPTYDLLLTGGTVIDGTGAARRVADVAIRGDRIADIGASLPRRGAARVVDVSGQIVSPGFWDNHAHLVTLADHGLAENFVRQGITTVLAPLHSQDQPFPMDQYRARVKMAPNVGLFAGHTWIRKRVMGLADRAPTAAELAWMRALVDSAMTQGALGLSTGLEYVPATYAKVDEVASLAEVASPYGGIYVTHLRDEGPAVMDALRETLEVGRRARIPVQVNHLKVTGAAQWGWSTRMLALLDSARAAGMEVAADVYPYTAYSTYSDLMFPPWALADGAPAFAKRVADPATRARLVQEMRVRFPQQAGAEPSSIQFREVSFDASLAGKTLADYLVATGQPVTLEAAVEALIALQLRGGFIGIFHGMDEADVARFLTHPGTMVETDGDLVTFGRGFPHPRSYGSFPRVLAHHVRERQQLTLEAAVQRMTALPAQWLGIRDRGTLAVGQRADITVFNAGQIADRATYTAPHQWPEGIQLVAVNGTVVFENGRMTGALPGMFLTRGRGAR
;
A
#
# COMPACT_ATOMS: atom_id res chain seq x y z
N MET A 1 -9.48 -84.46 -24.45
CA MET A 1 -9.58 -85.37 -25.60
C MET A 1 -8.52 -85.03 -26.58
N ASN A 2 -7.61 -85.96 -26.67
CA ASN A 2 -6.89 -86.47 -27.88
C ASN A 2 -6.13 -85.47 -28.75
N ARG A 3 -4.78 -85.58 -28.73
CA ARG A 3 -3.89 -86.45 -29.52
C ARG A 3 -3.74 -85.91 -30.98
N LEU A 4 -2.62 -85.87 -31.64
CA LEU A 4 -1.31 -86.54 -31.72
C LEU A 4 -0.46 -85.73 -32.69
N SER A 5 0.80 -85.49 -32.40
CA SER A 5 2.04 -85.92 -33.03
C SER A 5 2.05 -86.16 -34.52
N VAL A 6 3.11 -85.66 -35.19
CA VAL A 6 4.06 -86.50 -35.96
C VAL A 6 5.26 -85.67 -36.46
N VAL A 7 6.38 -86.25 -36.30
CA VAL A 7 7.77 -86.04 -36.62
C VAL A 7 8.03 -85.86 -38.12
N GLY A 8 9.03 -85.11 -38.50
CA GLY A 8 9.61 -85.12 -39.82
C GLY A 8 10.97 -84.43 -39.90
N THR A 9 12.02 -85.19 -39.93
CA THR A 9 13.44 -84.87 -40.10
C THR A 9 13.75 -84.39 -41.53
N SER A 10 14.66 -83.38 -41.77
CA SER A 10 15.98 -83.61 -42.36
C SER A 10 16.64 -82.34 -42.93
N ARG A 11 17.92 -82.25 -42.71
CA ARG A 11 19.06 -81.80 -43.56
C ARG A 11 19.31 -80.31 -43.89
N ARG A 12 20.40 -79.88 -43.21
CA ARG A 12 21.63 -79.19 -43.70
C ARG A 12 21.50 -78.28 -44.92
N GLY A 13 21.84 -76.99 -44.67
CA GLY A 13 22.33 -76.04 -45.65
C GLY A 13 23.08 -74.90 -45.02
N ARG A 14 24.39 -74.99 -44.91
CA ARG A 14 25.28 -73.88 -44.51
C ARG A 14 25.22 -72.82 -45.60
N ARG A 15 24.79 -71.60 -45.23
CA ARG A 15 25.13 -70.35 -45.94
C ARG A 15 25.47 -69.30 -44.92
N GLY A 16 26.72 -68.81 -44.97
CA GLY A 16 27.23 -67.72 -44.12
C GLY A 16 26.44 -66.46 -44.40
N ARG A 17 26.09 -65.81 -43.33
CA ARG A 17 25.56 -64.44 -43.33
C ARG A 17 26.52 -63.60 -42.49
N THR A 18 27.27 -62.75 -43.20
CA THR A 18 28.03 -61.62 -42.66
C THR A 18 27.10 -60.69 -41.87
N LEU A 19 27.25 -60.61 -40.54
CA LEU A 19 26.59 -59.58 -39.72
C LEU A 19 27.36 -58.27 -39.93
N ALA A 20 26.75 -57.33 -40.65
CA ALA A 20 27.18 -55.95 -40.61
C ALA A 20 26.68 -55.31 -39.30
N ALA A 21 27.55 -55.09 -38.36
CA ALA A 21 27.27 -54.34 -37.12
C ALA A 21 27.06 -52.86 -37.49
N LEU A 22 25.82 -52.40 -37.47
CA LEU A 22 25.45 -50.99 -37.59
C LEU A 22 25.76 -50.30 -36.26
N LEU A 23 26.92 -49.62 -36.15
CA LEU A 23 27.23 -48.72 -35.03
C LEU A 23 26.29 -47.50 -35.12
N ILE A 24 25.20 -47.47 -34.36
CA ILE A 24 24.40 -46.26 -34.09
C ILE A 24 25.22 -45.40 -33.13
N ALA A 25 25.89 -44.39 -33.68
CA ALA A 25 26.47 -43.32 -32.89
C ALA A 25 25.30 -42.51 -32.27
N VAL A 26 24.95 -42.79 -31.01
CA VAL A 26 24.08 -41.94 -30.19
C VAL A 26 24.87 -40.66 -29.89
N SER A 27 24.68 -39.62 -30.70
CA SER A 27 25.10 -38.27 -30.36
C SER A 27 24.28 -37.83 -29.15
N SER A 28 24.86 -37.98 -27.96
CA SER A 28 24.36 -37.30 -26.75
C SER A 28 24.44 -35.80 -27.02
N ALA A 29 23.34 -35.21 -27.49
CA ALA A 29 23.20 -33.78 -27.49
C ALA A 29 23.32 -33.31 -26.01
N CYS A 30 24.47 -32.75 -25.66
CA CYS A 30 24.69 -32.16 -24.35
C CYS A 30 23.67 -31.02 -24.22
N ALA A 31 22.66 -31.21 -23.38
CA ALA A 31 21.74 -30.12 -23.05
C ALA A 31 22.59 -28.94 -22.54
N PRO A 32 22.34 -27.72 -23.02
CA PRO A 32 23.09 -26.56 -22.52
C PRO A 32 23.02 -26.52 -20.99
N ALA A 33 24.14 -26.34 -20.33
CA ALA A 33 24.18 -26.21 -18.88
C ALA A 33 23.27 -25.06 -18.46
N ALA A 34 22.49 -25.29 -17.40
CA ALA A 34 21.63 -24.22 -16.85
C ALA A 34 22.47 -22.98 -16.55
N PRO A 35 21.93 -21.77 -16.79
CA PRO A 35 22.68 -20.55 -16.56
C PRO A 35 23.08 -20.44 -15.09
N THR A 36 24.28 -19.88 -14.85
CA THR A 36 24.77 -19.63 -13.49
C THR A 36 23.88 -18.62 -12.75
N TYR A 37 23.40 -17.61 -13.49
CA TYR A 37 22.47 -16.58 -13.03
C TYR A 37 21.40 -16.34 -14.11
N ASP A 38 20.17 -16.08 -13.68
CA ASP A 38 19.09 -15.71 -14.60
C ASP A 38 19.21 -14.24 -15.01
N LEU A 39 19.57 -13.38 -14.06
CA LEU A 39 19.83 -11.95 -14.28
C LEU A 39 21.08 -11.53 -13.50
N LEU A 40 21.96 -10.78 -14.13
CA LEU A 40 23.14 -10.16 -13.53
C LEU A 40 23.11 -8.66 -13.79
N LEU A 41 22.98 -7.87 -12.72
CA LEU A 41 23.09 -6.40 -12.72
C LEU A 41 24.53 -6.04 -12.45
N THR A 42 25.21 -5.31 -13.36
CA THR A 42 26.65 -5.03 -13.25
C THR A 42 26.94 -3.55 -13.08
N GLY A 43 27.96 -3.23 -12.25
CA GLY A 43 28.52 -1.88 -12.11
C GLY A 43 27.65 -0.90 -11.35
N GLY A 44 26.58 -1.34 -10.69
CA GLY A 44 25.65 -0.48 -9.95
C GLY A 44 26.20 -0.03 -8.60
N THR A 45 25.71 1.09 -8.11
CA THR A 45 25.92 1.53 -6.73
C THR A 45 24.85 0.91 -5.83
N VAL A 46 25.24 -0.09 -5.05
CA VAL A 46 24.33 -0.83 -4.16
C VAL A 46 24.08 -0.05 -2.87
N ILE A 47 22.80 0.15 -2.54
CA ILE A 47 22.28 0.57 -1.24
C ILE A 47 21.45 -0.60 -0.72
N ASP A 48 21.95 -1.31 0.29
CA ASP A 48 21.39 -2.61 0.69
C ASP A 48 20.13 -2.55 1.56
N GLY A 49 19.66 -1.35 1.90
CA GLY A 49 18.45 -1.12 2.72
C GLY A 49 18.71 -1.08 4.22
N THR A 50 19.91 -1.43 4.70
CA THR A 50 20.22 -1.45 6.14
C THR A 50 20.55 -0.07 6.72
N GLY A 51 20.72 0.94 5.88
CA GLY A 51 21.24 2.27 6.25
C GLY A 51 22.77 2.35 6.20
N ALA A 52 23.46 1.26 5.84
CA ALA A 52 24.91 1.25 5.64
C ALA A 52 25.32 2.07 4.41
N ALA A 53 26.58 2.51 4.39
CA ALA A 53 27.15 3.27 3.26
C ALA A 53 27.07 2.47 1.95
N ARG A 54 26.71 3.16 0.87
CA ARG A 54 26.63 2.60 -0.48
C ARG A 54 28.00 2.11 -0.98
N ARG A 55 27.98 1.11 -1.88
CA ARG A 55 29.19 0.57 -2.51
C ARG A 55 28.92 0.16 -3.96
N VAL A 56 29.92 0.21 -4.82
CA VAL A 56 29.81 -0.35 -6.17
C VAL A 56 29.90 -1.88 -6.09
N ALA A 57 28.92 -2.56 -6.68
CA ALA A 57 28.90 -4.02 -6.74
C ALA A 57 27.96 -4.52 -7.84
N ASP A 58 28.22 -5.74 -8.29
CA ASP A 58 27.30 -6.51 -9.14
C ASP A 58 26.31 -7.26 -8.25
N VAL A 59 25.08 -7.46 -8.74
CA VAL A 59 24.01 -8.22 -8.06
C VAL A 59 23.50 -9.29 -9.01
N ALA A 60 23.64 -10.56 -8.59
CA ALA A 60 23.21 -11.72 -9.37
C ALA A 60 21.93 -12.34 -8.79
N ILE A 61 20.99 -12.70 -9.68
CA ILE A 61 19.69 -13.28 -9.34
C ILE A 61 19.62 -14.67 -9.96
N ARG A 62 19.13 -15.65 -9.17
CA ARG A 62 18.75 -16.99 -9.64
C ARG A 62 17.40 -17.37 -9.08
N GLY A 63 16.45 -17.71 -9.95
CA GLY A 63 15.08 -17.94 -9.57
C GLY A 63 14.49 -16.69 -8.92
N ASP A 64 13.95 -16.85 -7.76
CA ASP A 64 13.31 -15.76 -7.00
C ASP A 64 14.23 -15.10 -5.96
N ARG A 65 15.57 -15.42 -5.98
CA ARG A 65 16.49 -14.98 -4.91
C ARG A 65 17.73 -14.31 -5.46
N ILE A 66 18.30 -13.47 -4.61
CA ILE A 66 19.64 -12.92 -4.77
C ILE A 66 20.64 -14.07 -4.55
N ALA A 67 21.35 -14.42 -5.60
CA ALA A 67 22.29 -15.53 -5.60
C ALA A 67 23.70 -15.11 -5.15
N ASP A 68 24.11 -13.88 -5.52
CA ASP A 68 25.44 -13.35 -5.19
C ASP A 68 25.46 -11.82 -5.24
N ILE A 69 26.36 -11.19 -4.47
CA ILE A 69 26.68 -9.75 -4.51
C ILE A 69 28.20 -9.61 -4.38
N GLY A 70 28.85 -9.06 -5.39
CA GLY A 70 30.31 -8.94 -5.41
C GLY A 70 30.82 -7.77 -6.23
N ALA A 71 32.08 -7.37 -6.05
CA ALA A 71 32.67 -6.24 -6.78
C ALA A 71 32.77 -6.50 -8.29
N SER A 72 32.89 -7.78 -8.69
CA SER A 72 32.87 -8.21 -10.10
C SER A 72 32.49 -9.69 -10.15
N LEU A 73 31.29 -9.96 -10.70
CA LEU A 73 30.79 -11.32 -10.84
C LEU A 73 30.98 -11.83 -12.27
N PRO A 74 31.14 -13.15 -12.45
CA PRO A 74 31.38 -13.73 -13.78
C PRO A 74 30.16 -13.54 -14.69
N ARG A 75 30.33 -12.81 -15.78
CA ARG A 75 29.29 -12.58 -16.81
C ARG A 75 29.01 -13.83 -17.64
N ARG A 76 30.03 -14.70 -17.82
CA ARG A 76 29.90 -15.94 -18.59
C ARG A 76 28.96 -16.90 -17.86
N GLY A 77 27.92 -17.35 -18.56
CA GLY A 77 26.91 -18.25 -18.01
C GLY A 77 25.71 -17.54 -17.38
N ALA A 78 25.69 -16.20 -17.27
CA ALA A 78 24.46 -15.48 -16.97
C ALA A 78 23.51 -15.49 -18.19
N ALA A 79 22.25 -15.80 -17.97
CA ALA A 79 21.25 -15.79 -19.06
C ALA A 79 21.01 -14.37 -19.59
N ARG A 80 21.03 -13.38 -18.69
CA ARG A 80 20.88 -11.97 -19.02
C ARG A 80 21.84 -11.12 -18.17
N VAL A 81 22.53 -10.18 -18.82
CA VAL A 81 23.38 -9.17 -18.16
C VAL A 81 22.84 -7.80 -18.47
N VAL A 82 22.66 -6.98 -17.45
CA VAL A 82 22.22 -5.58 -17.56
C VAL A 82 23.27 -4.68 -16.91
N ASP A 83 23.83 -3.76 -17.69
CA ASP A 83 24.73 -2.73 -17.18
C ASP A 83 23.89 -1.63 -16.50
N VAL A 84 24.11 -1.46 -15.21
CA VAL A 84 23.47 -0.44 -14.37
C VAL A 84 24.48 0.53 -13.77
N SER A 85 25.61 0.72 -14.47
CA SER A 85 26.65 1.69 -14.09
C SER A 85 26.07 3.08 -13.94
N GLY A 86 26.42 3.79 -12.85
CA GLY A 86 25.88 5.11 -12.54
C GLY A 86 24.45 5.11 -11.98
N GLN A 87 23.83 3.94 -11.82
CA GLN A 87 22.51 3.79 -11.22
C GLN A 87 22.63 3.30 -9.76
N ILE A 88 21.58 3.55 -8.98
CA ILE A 88 21.42 2.93 -7.66
C ILE A 88 20.70 1.59 -7.85
N VAL A 89 21.22 0.55 -7.19
CA VAL A 89 20.55 -0.74 -7.03
C VAL A 89 20.15 -0.87 -5.56
N SER A 90 18.86 -0.92 -5.30
CA SER A 90 18.28 -1.01 -3.95
C SER A 90 17.34 -2.21 -3.83
N PRO A 91 16.96 -2.62 -2.60
CA PRO A 91 15.78 -3.46 -2.43
C PRO A 91 14.57 -2.76 -3.04
N GLY A 92 13.61 -3.53 -3.53
CA GLY A 92 12.34 -2.99 -4.00
C GLY A 92 11.58 -2.26 -2.89
N PHE A 93 10.95 -1.16 -3.23
CA PHE A 93 10.26 -0.32 -2.25
C PHE A 93 8.99 -0.98 -1.72
N TRP A 94 8.65 -0.64 -0.48
CA TRP A 94 7.45 -1.09 0.23
C TRP A 94 6.53 0.08 0.49
N ASP A 95 5.32 -0.01 -0.04
CA ASP A 95 4.25 0.90 0.27
C ASP A 95 3.42 0.37 1.43
N ASN A 96 3.50 1.04 2.59
CA ASN A 96 2.90 0.56 3.83
C ASN A 96 1.40 0.83 3.92
N HIS A 97 0.87 1.65 3.02
CA HIS A 97 -0.53 2.01 3.00
C HIS A 97 -0.96 2.45 1.61
N ALA A 98 -1.80 1.65 0.96
CA ALA A 98 -2.40 1.99 -0.32
C ALA A 98 -3.79 1.38 -0.49
N HIS A 99 -4.54 1.88 -1.46
CA HIS A 99 -5.90 1.47 -1.76
C HIS A 99 -5.95 0.62 -3.03
N LEU A 100 -6.18 -0.69 -2.86
CA LEU A 100 -6.10 -1.69 -3.94
C LEU A 100 -7.47 -2.27 -4.34
N VAL A 101 -8.55 -1.47 -4.32
CA VAL A 101 -9.93 -1.94 -4.57
C VAL A 101 -10.04 -2.69 -5.90
N THR A 102 -9.38 -2.19 -6.94
CA THR A 102 -9.49 -2.73 -8.31
C THR A 102 -8.35 -3.67 -8.68
N LEU A 103 -7.59 -4.22 -7.70
CA LEU A 103 -6.43 -5.07 -7.97
C LEU A 103 -6.76 -6.30 -8.81
N ALA A 104 -7.95 -6.88 -8.63
CA ALA A 104 -8.37 -8.06 -9.39
C ALA A 104 -8.45 -7.80 -10.90
N ASP A 105 -8.78 -6.56 -11.29
CA ASP A 105 -8.93 -6.14 -12.68
C ASP A 105 -7.65 -5.47 -13.23
N HIS A 106 -6.81 -4.94 -12.35
CA HIS A 106 -5.63 -4.14 -12.70
C HIS A 106 -4.36 -4.70 -12.04
N GLY A 107 -4.12 -6.01 -12.16
CA GLY A 107 -3.01 -6.70 -11.49
C GLY A 107 -1.60 -6.21 -11.83
N LEU A 108 -1.39 -5.48 -12.92
CA LEU A 108 -0.10 -4.84 -13.20
C LEU A 108 0.28 -3.79 -12.14
N ALA A 109 -0.70 -3.16 -11.49
CA ALA A 109 -0.50 -2.11 -10.50
C ALA A 109 0.53 -1.06 -10.97
N GLU A 110 0.41 -0.64 -12.23
CA GLU A 110 1.43 0.10 -12.97
C GLU A 110 1.87 1.38 -12.26
N ASN A 111 0.93 2.12 -11.67
CA ASN A 111 1.24 3.37 -10.96
C ASN A 111 2.08 3.16 -9.69
N PHE A 112 2.04 1.98 -9.07
CA PHE A 112 2.93 1.62 -7.96
C PHE A 112 4.27 1.12 -8.48
N VAL A 113 4.28 0.18 -9.43
CA VAL A 113 5.51 -0.40 -9.97
C VAL A 113 6.43 0.67 -10.59
N ARG A 114 5.86 1.65 -11.30
CA ARG A 114 6.62 2.78 -11.87
C ARG A 114 7.27 3.70 -10.83
N GLN A 115 6.85 3.64 -9.57
CA GLN A 115 7.52 4.32 -8.46
C GLN A 115 8.65 3.48 -7.83
N GLY A 116 8.92 2.28 -8.34
CA GLY A 116 9.90 1.35 -7.77
C GLY A 116 9.31 0.45 -6.68
N ILE A 117 8.00 0.45 -6.50
CA ILE A 117 7.32 -0.30 -5.44
C ILE A 117 7.16 -1.76 -5.88
N THR A 118 7.66 -2.67 -5.05
CA THR A 118 7.59 -4.13 -5.26
C THR A 118 6.65 -4.80 -4.27
N THR A 119 6.26 -4.11 -3.21
CA THR A 119 5.35 -4.62 -2.18
C THR A 119 4.39 -3.51 -1.75
N VAL A 120 3.10 -3.85 -1.68
CA VAL A 120 2.03 -2.91 -1.30
C VAL A 120 1.19 -3.51 -0.18
N LEU A 121 0.95 -2.74 0.87
CA LEU A 121 0.05 -3.12 1.96
C LEU A 121 -1.28 -2.38 1.82
N ALA A 122 -2.38 -3.14 1.83
CA ALA A 122 -3.73 -2.60 1.75
C ALA A 122 -4.49 -2.79 3.08
N PRO A 123 -4.61 -1.74 3.88
CA PRO A 123 -5.26 -1.81 5.19
C PRO A 123 -6.75 -2.14 5.13
N LEU A 124 -7.47 -1.77 4.06
CA LEU A 124 -8.91 -2.05 3.83
C LEU A 124 -9.83 -1.41 4.88
N HIS A 125 -9.39 -0.42 5.63
CA HIS A 125 -10.14 0.15 6.76
C HIS A 125 -11.34 1.02 6.34
N SER A 126 -11.31 1.59 5.13
CA SER A 126 -12.38 2.45 4.57
C SER A 126 -13.09 1.83 3.37
N GLN A 127 -12.77 0.58 3.01
CA GLN A 127 -13.21 -0.06 1.77
C GLN A 127 -13.90 -1.39 2.05
N ASP A 128 -14.60 -1.92 1.04
CA ASP A 128 -15.13 -3.26 1.09
C ASP A 128 -13.99 -4.27 1.06
N GLN A 129 -13.99 -5.19 2.02
CA GLN A 129 -12.99 -6.24 2.13
C GLN A 129 -13.31 -7.39 1.18
N PRO A 130 -12.34 -7.86 0.37
CA PRO A 130 -12.52 -9.10 -0.38
C PRO A 130 -12.63 -10.28 0.59
N PHE A 131 -13.80 -10.90 0.67
CA PHE A 131 -14.08 -11.99 1.59
C PHE A 131 -14.89 -13.10 0.92
N PRO A 132 -14.52 -14.39 1.05
CA PRO A 132 -13.36 -14.95 1.76
C PRO A 132 -12.01 -14.56 1.14
N MET A 133 -11.05 -14.19 1.99
CA MET A 133 -9.75 -13.65 1.52
C MET A 133 -8.88 -14.70 0.82
N ASP A 134 -8.97 -15.97 1.25
CA ASP A 134 -8.25 -17.09 0.64
C ASP A 134 -8.70 -17.33 -0.81
N GLN A 135 -10.00 -17.25 -1.09
CA GLN A 135 -10.56 -17.37 -2.44
C GLN A 135 -10.15 -16.18 -3.33
N TYR A 136 -10.14 -14.97 -2.77
CA TYR A 136 -9.64 -13.80 -3.48
C TYR A 136 -8.17 -13.97 -3.86
N ARG A 137 -7.33 -14.35 -2.90
CA ARG A 137 -5.90 -14.58 -3.10
C ARG A 137 -5.60 -15.66 -4.15
N ALA A 138 -6.40 -16.73 -4.19
CA ALA A 138 -6.23 -17.81 -5.18
C ALA A 138 -6.48 -17.36 -6.63
N ARG A 139 -7.29 -16.32 -6.83
CA ARG A 139 -7.71 -15.85 -8.17
C ARG A 139 -6.86 -14.69 -8.69
N VAL A 140 -6.43 -13.79 -7.80
CA VAL A 140 -5.78 -12.55 -8.21
C VAL A 140 -4.31 -12.79 -8.53
N LYS A 141 -3.90 -12.31 -9.70
CA LYS A 141 -2.50 -12.25 -10.14
C LYS A 141 -2.07 -10.80 -10.23
N MET A 142 -0.87 -10.50 -9.75
CA MET A 142 -0.38 -9.13 -9.67
C MET A 142 1.13 -9.03 -9.87
N ALA A 143 1.60 -7.86 -10.29
CA ALA A 143 3.03 -7.59 -10.46
C ALA A 143 3.73 -7.37 -9.11
N PRO A 144 3.25 -6.50 -8.17
CA PRO A 144 3.87 -6.35 -6.84
C PRO A 144 3.40 -7.45 -5.88
N ASN A 145 4.14 -7.67 -4.82
CA ASN A 145 3.66 -8.41 -3.66
C ASN A 145 2.59 -7.60 -2.91
N VAL A 146 1.63 -8.27 -2.29
CA VAL A 146 0.50 -7.60 -1.61
C VAL A 146 0.25 -8.17 -0.23
N GLY A 147 0.10 -7.31 0.77
CA GLY A 147 -0.36 -7.66 2.11
C GLY A 147 -1.74 -7.07 2.40
N LEU A 148 -2.63 -7.87 2.97
CA LEU A 148 -4.01 -7.45 3.31
C LEU A 148 -4.23 -7.49 4.83
N PHE A 149 -5.11 -6.62 5.32
CA PHE A 149 -5.54 -6.57 6.72
C PHE A 149 -7.02 -6.88 6.86
N ALA A 150 -7.46 -7.24 8.06
CA ALA A 150 -8.87 -7.30 8.40
C ALA A 150 -9.43 -5.87 8.58
N GLY A 151 -10.36 -5.45 7.77
CA GLY A 151 -10.95 -4.10 7.77
C GLY A 151 -12.09 -3.95 8.77
N HIS A 152 -11.90 -3.16 9.82
CA HIS A 152 -12.92 -2.91 10.86
C HIS A 152 -14.20 -2.31 10.29
N THR A 153 -14.11 -1.31 9.42
CA THR A 153 -15.28 -0.65 8.82
C THR A 153 -16.19 -1.65 8.09
N TRP A 154 -15.60 -2.55 7.29
CA TRP A 154 -16.35 -3.60 6.61
C TRP A 154 -17.01 -4.56 7.61
N ILE A 155 -16.25 -5.00 8.63
CA ILE A 155 -16.74 -5.91 9.67
C ILE A 155 -17.92 -5.28 10.40
N ARG A 156 -17.79 -4.03 10.85
CA ARG A 156 -18.83 -3.31 11.57
C ARG A 156 -20.08 -3.09 10.70
N LYS A 157 -19.89 -2.65 9.46
CA LYS A 157 -20.96 -2.44 8.49
C LYS A 157 -21.74 -3.73 8.22
N ARG A 158 -21.04 -4.87 8.12
CA ARG A 158 -21.65 -6.18 7.89
C ARG A 158 -22.50 -6.66 9.07
N VAL A 159 -22.11 -6.34 10.29
CA VAL A 159 -22.78 -6.81 11.51
C VAL A 159 -23.84 -5.84 12.00
N MET A 160 -23.60 -4.53 11.92
CA MET A 160 -24.41 -3.47 12.53
C MET A 160 -24.95 -2.44 11.54
N GLY A 161 -24.56 -2.52 10.26
CA GLY A 161 -24.87 -1.45 9.30
C GLY A 161 -24.20 -0.14 9.67
N LEU A 162 -24.95 0.97 9.58
CA LEU A 162 -24.45 2.32 9.87
C LEU A 162 -24.94 2.85 11.23
N ALA A 163 -25.34 1.96 12.14
CA ALA A 163 -25.93 2.33 13.42
C ALA A 163 -24.91 3.02 14.35
N ASP A 164 -25.32 4.17 14.94
CA ASP A 164 -24.56 4.89 15.95
C ASP A 164 -24.88 4.35 17.35
N ARG A 165 -24.32 3.19 17.67
CA ARG A 165 -24.40 2.55 18.99
C ARG A 165 -23.25 1.55 19.20
N ALA A 166 -23.03 1.16 20.45
CA ALA A 166 -22.15 0.04 20.75
C ALA A 166 -22.76 -1.30 20.25
N PRO A 167 -21.93 -2.30 19.90
CA PRO A 167 -22.39 -3.65 19.60
C PRO A 167 -22.97 -4.32 20.86
N THR A 168 -23.96 -5.16 20.67
CA THR A 168 -24.36 -6.15 21.67
C THR A 168 -23.28 -7.20 21.86
N ALA A 169 -23.34 -8.00 22.92
CA ALA A 169 -22.38 -9.08 23.15
C ALA A 169 -22.35 -10.09 21.97
N ALA A 170 -23.50 -10.40 21.38
CA ALA A 170 -23.60 -11.30 20.23
C ALA A 170 -22.99 -10.68 18.95
N GLU A 171 -23.24 -9.40 18.69
CA GLU A 171 -22.65 -8.68 17.57
C GLU A 171 -21.12 -8.58 17.71
N LEU A 172 -20.61 -8.25 18.90
CA LEU A 172 -19.18 -8.21 19.17
C LEU A 172 -18.53 -9.58 18.99
N ALA A 173 -19.17 -10.65 19.45
CA ALA A 173 -18.68 -12.01 19.24
C ALA A 173 -18.62 -12.36 17.75
N TRP A 174 -19.60 -11.96 16.95
CA TRP A 174 -19.57 -12.15 15.50
C TRP A 174 -18.47 -11.33 14.82
N MET A 175 -18.28 -10.06 15.20
CA MET A 175 -17.19 -9.24 14.70
C MET A 175 -15.82 -9.87 15.00
N ARG A 176 -15.61 -10.39 16.23
CA ARG A 176 -14.39 -11.12 16.63
C ARG A 176 -14.16 -12.36 15.74
N ALA A 177 -15.22 -13.13 15.46
CA ALA A 177 -15.13 -14.29 14.58
C ALA A 177 -14.76 -13.93 13.14
N LEU A 178 -15.21 -12.78 12.63
CA LEU A 178 -14.82 -12.26 11.31
C LEU A 178 -13.33 -11.85 11.28
N VAL A 179 -12.82 -11.23 12.35
CA VAL A 179 -11.38 -10.94 12.47
C VAL A 179 -10.57 -12.24 12.51
N ASP A 180 -10.96 -13.22 13.34
CA ASP A 180 -10.29 -14.52 13.44
C ASP A 180 -10.26 -15.25 12.09
N SER A 181 -11.38 -15.23 11.36
CA SER A 181 -11.47 -15.77 10.01
C SER A 181 -10.51 -15.08 9.04
N ALA A 182 -10.44 -13.75 9.05
CA ALA A 182 -9.51 -13.00 8.21
C ALA A 182 -8.05 -13.33 8.55
N MET A 183 -7.71 -13.40 9.84
CA MET A 183 -6.36 -13.77 10.30
C MET A 183 -5.99 -15.21 9.91
N THR A 184 -6.91 -16.15 10.06
CA THR A 184 -6.72 -17.55 9.61
C THR A 184 -6.48 -17.63 8.10
N GLN A 185 -7.11 -16.76 7.32
CA GLN A 185 -6.96 -16.64 5.87
C GLN A 185 -5.73 -15.78 5.46
N GLY A 186 -4.88 -15.39 6.41
CA GLY A 186 -3.58 -14.78 6.17
C GLY A 186 -3.54 -13.27 6.20
N ALA A 187 -4.51 -12.60 6.82
CA ALA A 187 -4.42 -11.16 7.09
C ALA A 187 -3.21 -10.83 7.96
N LEU A 188 -2.62 -9.65 7.76
CA LEU A 188 -1.44 -9.19 8.49
C LEU A 188 -1.77 -8.58 9.86
N GLY A 189 -3.03 -8.30 10.13
CA GLY A 189 -3.51 -7.69 11.36
C GLY A 189 -4.90 -7.09 11.21
N LEU A 190 -5.28 -6.23 12.17
CA LEU A 190 -6.52 -5.45 12.14
C LEU A 190 -6.24 -4.03 11.65
N SER A 191 -7.10 -3.53 10.76
CA SER A 191 -7.06 -2.13 10.30
C SER A 191 -8.34 -1.39 10.66
N THR A 192 -8.21 -0.15 11.19
CA THR A 192 -9.34 0.73 11.46
C THR A 192 -9.20 2.09 10.78
N GLY A 193 -10.34 2.72 10.46
CA GLY A 193 -10.42 4.12 10.02
C GLY A 193 -11.46 4.82 10.89
N LEU A 194 -11.04 5.23 12.09
CA LEU A 194 -11.95 5.65 13.16
C LEU A 194 -12.57 7.04 12.93
N GLU A 195 -12.17 7.76 11.91
CA GLU A 195 -12.80 9.01 11.49
C GLU A 195 -14.05 8.78 10.63
N TYR A 196 -14.17 7.62 9.99
CA TYR A 196 -15.22 7.34 9.01
C TYR A 196 -16.41 6.57 9.60
N VAL A 197 -17.62 6.88 9.09
CA VAL A 197 -18.85 6.12 9.41
C VAL A 197 -18.79 4.74 8.75
N PRO A 198 -19.12 3.66 9.47
CA PRO A 198 -19.60 3.56 10.86
C PRO A 198 -18.50 3.35 11.91
N ALA A 199 -17.22 3.28 11.53
CA ALA A 199 -16.13 3.00 12.46
C ALA A 199 -15.97 4.11 13.54
N THR A 200 -16.35 5.35 13.23
CA THR A 200 -16.31 6.48 14.16
C THR A 200 -17.20 6.29 15.40
N TYR A 201 -18.21 5.43 15.33
CA TYR A 201 -19.08 5.12 16.47
C TYR A 201 -18.48 4.10 17.43
N ALA A 202 -17.42 3.39 17.01
CA ALA A 202 -16.73 2.43 17.84
C ALA A 202 -16.00 3.12 18.99
N LYS A 203 -16.01 2.52 20.18
CA LYS A 203 -15.23 2.93 21.35
C LYS A 203 -13.99 2.06 21.50
N VAL A 204 -13.06 2.51 22.33
CA VAL A 204 -11.80 1.80 22.62
C VAL A 204 -12.04 0.33 22.96
N ASP A 205 -13.08 0.01 23.75
CA ASP A 205 -13.40 -1.37 24.18
C ASP A 205 -13.71 -2.27 22.98
N GLU A 206 -14.47 -1.79 22.00
CA GLU A 206 -14.77 -2.53 20.78
C GLU A 206 -13.48 -2.79 19.98
N VAL A 207 -12.72 -1.72 19.70
CA VAL A 207 -11.52 -1.81 18.87
C VAL A 207 -10.45 -2.69 19.51
N ALA A 208 -10.21 -2.52 20.83
CA ALA A 208 -9.26 -3.34 21.58
C ALA A 208 -9.67 -4.82 21.60
N SER A 209 -10.96 -5.10 21.78
CA SER A 209 -11.50 -6.47 21.74
C SER A 209 -11.28 -7.15 20.37
N LEU A 210 -11.36 -6.40 19.27
CA LEU A 210 -11.09 -6.91 17.93
C LEU A 210 -9.59 -7.06 17.66
N ALA A 211 -8.78 -6.09 18.09
CA ALA A 211 -7.33 -6.14 17.96
C ALA A 211 -6.70 -7.30 18.75
N GLU A 212 -7.26 -7.62 19.92
CA GLU A 212 -6.86 -8.77 20.74
C GLU A 212 -6.94 -10.09 19.97
N VAL A 213 -7.90 -10.24 19.05
CA VAL A 213 -8.05 -11.44 18.21
C VAL A 213 -6.86 -11.60 17.25
N ALA A 214 -6.30 -10.50 16.73
CA ALA A 214 -5.17 -10.55 15.81
C ALA A 214 -3.82 -10.81 16.52
N SER A 215 -3.71 -10.51 17.82
CA SER A 215 -2.47 -10.61 18.58
C SER A 215 -1.83 -12.02 18.58
N PRO A 216 -2.56 -13.13 18.81
CA PRO A 216 -1.98 -14.50 18.79
C PRO A 216 -1.45 -14.95 17.42
N TYR A 217 -1.81 -14.25 16.34
CA TYR A 217 -1.30 -14.49 14.99
C TYR A 217 -0.01 -13.71 14.71
N GLY A 218 0.51 -12.98 15.69
CA GLY A 218 1.60 -12.03 15.48
C GLY A 218 1.18 -10.83 14.64
N GLY A 219 -0.13 -10.57 14.51
CA GLY A 219 -0.68 -9.45 13.78
C GLY A 219 -0.27 -8.10 14.33
N ILE A 220 -0.51 -7.04 13.56
CA ILE A 220 -0.36 -5.65 13.99
C ILE A 220 -1.71 -4.93 13.93
N TYR A 221 -1.86 -3.88 14.74
CA TYR A 221 -2.99 -2.96 14.66
C TYR A 221 -2.55 -1.73 13.86
N VAL A 222 -3.19 -1.47 12.72
CA VAL A 222 -2.94 -0.29 11.90
C VAL A 222 -4.17 0.60 11.90
N THR A 223 -4.00 1.93 11.95
CA THR A 223 -5.14 2.82 12.07
C THR A 223 -4.95 4.17 11.39
N HIS A 224 -5.95 4.56 10.59
CA HIS A 224 -6.31 5.96 10.40
C HIS A 224 -6.91 6.48 11.71
N LEU A 225 -6.40 7.57 12.25
CA LEU A 225 -6.81 8.12 13.56
C LEU A 225 -8.29 8.53 13.54
N ARG A 226 -8.86 8.69 14.74
CA ARG A 226 -10.24 9.18 14.91
C ARG A 226 -10.41 10.65 14.54
N ASP A 227 -9.34 11.43 14.69
CA ASP A 227 -9.28 12.85 14.38
C ASP A 227 -7.82 13.19 14.05
N GLU A 228 -7.61 13.89 12.96
CA GLU A 228 -6.28 14.29 12.50
C GLU A 228 -6.05 15.81 12.62
N GLY A 229 -7.02 16.51 13.21
CA GLY A 229 -7.03 17.94 13.48
C GLY A 229 -7.03 18.27 14.99
N PRO A 230 -8.05 18.97 15.49
CA PRO A 230 -8.07 19.50 16.87
C PRO A 230 -7.91 18.45 17.96
N ALA A 231 -8.44 17.24 17.77
CA ALA A 231 -8.38 16.15 18.74
C ALA A 231 -7.30 15.09 18.42
N VAL A 232 -6.36 15.37 17.52
CA VAL A 232 -5.33 14.41 17.06
C VAL A 232 -4.53 13.81 18.22
N MET A 233 -4.23 14.60 19.25
CA MET A 233 -3.47 14.11 20.43
C MET A 233 -4.28 13.09 21.26
N ASP A 234 -5.60 13.25 21.34
CA ASP A 234 -6.47 12.31 22.05
C ASP A 234 -6.70 11.05 21.21
N ALA A 235 -6.86 11.20 19.89
CA ALA A 235 -6.93 10.10 18.94
C ALA A 235 -5.65 9.25 18.97
N LEU A 236 -4.49 9.88 19.08
CA LEU A 236 -3.22 9.17 19.21
C LEU A 236 -3.11 8.41 20.54
N ARG A 237 -3.54 9.02 21.67
CA ARG A 237 -3.61 8.32 22.97
C ARG A 237 -4.57 7.14 22.93
N GLU A 238 -5.75 7.30 22.29
CA GLU A 238 -6.70 6.22 22.08
C GLU A 238 -6.05 5.04 21.34
N THR A 239 -5.33 5.34 20.28
CA THR A 239 -4.61 4.34 19.46
C THR A 239 -3.58 3.55 20.29
N LEU A 240 -2.78 4.24 21.09
CA LEU A 240 -1.81 3.61 22.00
C LEU A 240 -2.50 2.77 23.08
N GLU A 241 -3.65 3.22 23.60
CA GLU A 241 -4.44 2.46 24.58
C GLU A 241 -5.03 1.17 23.98
N VAL A 242 -5.49 1.20 22.72
CA VAL A 242 -5.90 -0.03 22.00
C VAL A 242 -4.74 -1.01 21.93
N GLY A 243 -3.54 -0.56 21.52
CA GLY A 243 -2.34 -1.40 21.44
C GLY A 243 -1.97 -2.02 22.79
N ARG A 244 -1.98 -1.22 23.84
CA ARG A 244 -1.68 -1.65 25.21
C ARG A 244 -2.65 -2.72 25.72
N ARG A 245 -3.96 -2.51 25.53
CA ARG A 245 -5.01 -3.46 25.95
C ARG A 245 -4.95 -4.77 25.18
N ALA A 246 -4.83 -4.69 23.86
CA ALA A 246 -4.78 -5.84 22.98
C ALA A 246 -3.41 -6.54 22.96
N ARG A 247 -2.37 -5.96 23.59
CA ARG A 247 -0.98 -6.44 23.55
C ARG A 247 -0.51 -6.71 22.13
N ILE A 248 -0.71 -5.74 21.24
CA ILE A 248 -0.45 -5.80 19.82
C ILE A 248 0.40 -4.61 19.38
N PRO A 249 1.38 -4.77 18.48
CA PRO A 249 2.10 -3.65 17.90
C PRO A 249 1.17 -2.71 17.14
N VAL A 250 1.47 -1.41 17.20
CA VAL A 250 0.61 -0.35 16.66
C VAL A 250 1.33 0.39 15.53
N GLN A 251 0.66 0.57 14.40
CA GLN A 251 1.10 1.46 13.33
C GLN A 251 0.06 2.55 13.13
N VAL A 252 0.49 3.80 13.26
CA VAL A 252 -0.34 4.97 12.93
C VAL A 252 -0.14 5.27 11.44
N ASN A 253 -1.21 5.14 10.67
CA ASN A 253 -1.15 5.38 9.23
C ASN A 253 -1.08 6.88 8.92
N HIS A 254 -0.39 7.22 7.83
CA HIS A 254 -0.32 8.53 7.17
C HIS A 254 -0.33 9.72 8.16
N LEU A 255 0.65 9.74 9.09
CA LEU A 255 0.77 10.83 10.06
C LEU A 255 0.56 12.19 9.41
N LYS A 256 -0.43 12.93 9.89
CA LYS A 256 -0.71 14.30 9.46
C LYS A 256 -1.27 15.13 10.59
N VAL A 257 -1.27 16.42 10.38
CA VAL A 257 -1.97 17.42 11.18
C VAL A 257 -2.78 18.27 10.22
N THR A 258 -4.10 18.25 10.39
CA THR A 258 -5.02 19.04 9.56
C THR A 258 -5.42 20.34 10.26
N GLY A 259 -5.68 21.38 9.47
CA GLY A 259 -6.10 22.69 9.96
C GLY A 259 -4.96 23.56 10.48
N ALA A 260 -4.89 24.82 10.03
CA ALA A 260 -3.79 25.73 10.28
C ALA A 260 -3.56 26.03 11.78
N ALA A 261 -4.59 25.93 12.61
CA ALA A 261 -4.47 26.15 14.06
C ALA A 261 -3.65 25.04 14.77
N GLN A 262 -3.51 23.88 14.17
CA GLN A 262 -2.76 22.74 14.69
C GLN A 262 -1.37 22.56 14.06
N TRP A 263 -1.02 23.32 13.02
CA TRP A 263 0.30 23.21 12.38
C TRP A 263 1.43 23.35 13.40
N GLY A 264 2.47 22.54 13.26
CA GLY A 264 3.56 22.38 14.23
C GLY A 264 3.32 21.30 15.30
N TRP A 265 2.11 20.71 15.39
CA TRP A 265 1.82 19.68 16.40
C TRP A 265 2.49 18.33 16.10
N SER A 266 3.05 18.14 14.92
CA SER A 266 3.90 16.99 14.61
C SER A 266 4.98 16.74 15.65
N THR A 267 5.57 17.81 16.23
CA THR A 267 6.55 17.70 17.34
C THR A 267 5.95 17.01 18.56
N ARG A 268 4.72 17.36 18.94
CA ARG A 268 4.02 16.77 20.09
C ARG A 268 3.61 15.32 19.83
N MET A 269 3.15 15.04 18.60
CA MET A 269 2.76 13.70 18.18
C MET A 269 3.96 12.75 18.23
N LEU A 270 5.09 13.14 17.63
CA LEU A 270 6.32 12.34 17.63
C LEU A 270 6.84 12.12 19.04
N ALA A 271 6.83 13.14 19.91
CA ALA A 271 7.22 13.00 21.30
C ALA A 271 6.35 11.99 22.06
N LEU A 272 5.03 11.94 21.78
CA LEU A 272 4.14 10.94 22.38
C LEU A 272 4.45 9.52 21.88
N LEU A 273 4.70 9.34 20.57
CA LEU A 273 5.10 8.05 20.00
C LEU A 273 6.44 7.58 20.59
N ASP A 274 7.42 8.47 20.72
CA ASP A 274 8.72 8.15 21.31
C ASP A 274 8.61 7.80 22.80
N SER A 275 7.76 8.49 23.54
CA SER A 275 7.46 8.13 24.92
C SER A 275 6.85 6.75 25.05
N ALA A 276 5.93 6.38 24.13
CA ALA A 276 5.34 5.03 24.09
C ALA A 276 6.40 3.96 23.78
N ARG A 277 7.31 4.23 22.81
CA ARG A 277 8.44 3.34 22.50
C ARG A 277 9.38 3.17 23.70
N ALA A 278 9.73 4.27 24.37
CA ALA A 278 10.58 4.25 25.56
C ALA A 278 9.92 3.48 26.73
N ALA A 279 8.59 3.44 26.78
CA ALA A 279 7.82 2.63 27.72
C ALA A 279 7.69 1.15 27.30
N GLY A 280 8.34 0.72 26.22
CA GLY A 280 8.37 -0.66 25.74
C GLY A 280 7.24 -1.05 24.80
N MET A 281 6.44 -0.10 24.29
CA MET A 281 5.44 -0.40 23.28
C MET A 281 6.10 -0.51 21.88
N GLU A 282 5.70 -1.51 21.12
CA GLU A 282 6.03 -1.57 19.70
C GLU A 282 5.12 -0.62 18.92
N VAL A 283 5.67 0.53 18.48
CA VAL A 283 4.92 1.57 17.78
C VAL A 283 5.71 2.05 16.56
N ALA A 284 5.05 2.06 15.40
CA ALA A 284 5.54 2.66 14.17
C ALA A 284 4.52 3.64 13.59
N ALA A 285 4.92 4.36 12.56
CA ALA A 285 4.04 5.22 11.80
C ALA A 285 4.48 5.26 10.33
N ASP A 286 3.62 5.75 9.46
CA ASP A 286 3.95 6.02 8.07
C ASP A 286 3.50 7.42 7.64
N VAL A 287 3.99 7.88 6.50
CA VAL A 287 3.71 9.22 5.96
C VAL A 287 3.94 9.24 4.44
N TYR A 288 3.11 9.98 3.73
CA TYR A 288 3.34 10.36 2.33
C TYR A 288 3.90 11.80 2.24
N PRO A 289 4.68 12.13 1.19
CA PRO A 289 5.42 13.40 1.09
C PRO A 289 4.61 14.53 0.41
N TYR A 290 3.34 14.73 0.78
CA TYR A 290 2.46 15.75 0.21
C TYR A 290 1.71 16.52 1.30
N THR A 291 1.29 17.75 1.00
CA THR A 291 0.62 18.67 1.92
C THR A 291 -0.89 18.73 1.75
N ALA A 292 -1.45 17.82 0.99
CA ALA A 292 -2.90 17.60 0.89
C ALA A 292 -3.20 16.12 1.06
N TYR A 293 -4.41 15.81 1.46
CA TYR A 293 -4.91 14.44 1.58
C TYR A 293 -6.15 14.24 0.71
N SER A 294 -6.54 13.00 0.45
CA SER A 294 -7.71 12.69 -0.36
C SER A 294 -8.61 11.72 0.38
N THR A 295 -9.88 12.10 0.52
CA THR A 295 -10.90 11.29 1.20
C THR A 295 -12.31 11.68 0.78
N TYR A 296 -13.32 11.06 1.42
CA TYR A 296 -14.73 11.32 1.20
C TYR A 296 -15.19 12.67 1.80
N SER A 297 -16.15 13.32 1.15
CA SER A 297 -16.81 14.54 1.64
C SER A 297 -17.46 14.38 3.01
N ASP A 298 -17.76 13.15 3.41
CA ASP A 298 -18.31 12.76 4.72
C ASP A 298 -17.52 13.37 5.89
N LEU A 299 -16.20 13.54 5.71
CA LEU A 299 -15.30 14.15 6.68
C LEU A 299 -15.75 15.56 7.09
N MET A 300 -16.41 16.30 6.21
CA MET A 300 -16.85 17.67 6.47
C MET A 300 -18.07 17.72 7.39
N PHE A 301 -18.71 16.58 7.66
CA PHE A 301 -19.93 16.47 8.45
C PHE A 301 -19.66 15.94 9.86
N PRO A 302 -20.36 16.42 10.89
CA PRO A 302 -20.31 15.77 12.19
C PRO A 302 -20.90 14.35 12.09
N PRO A 303 -20.28 13.33 12.72
CA PRO A 303 -20.68 11.93 12.54
C PRO A 303 -22.16 11.65 12.81
N TRP A 304 -22.77 12.32 13.80
CA TRP A 304 -24.18 12.15 14.12
C TRP A 304 -25.11 12.45 12.94
N ALA A 305 -24.71 13.39 12.06
CA ALA A 305 -25.52 13.76 10.89
C ALA A 305 -25.60 12.64 9.86
N LEU A 306 -24.58 11.79 9.77
CA LEU A 306 -24.45 10.70 8.80
C LEU A 306 -24.96 9.34 9.32
N ALA A 307 -25.33 9.25 10.61
CA ALA A 307 -25.85 8.02 11.20
C ALA A 307 -27.09 7.51 10.42
N ASP A 308 -27.18 6.20 10.27
CA ASP A 308 -28.25 5.49 9.57
C ASP A 308 -28.35 5.80 8.06
N GLY A 309 -27.34 6.47 7.49
CA GLY A 309 -27.14 6.65 6.05
C GLY A 309 -27.96 7.76 5.39
N ALA A 310 -27.95 7.78 4.05
CA ALA A 310 -28.45 8.88 3.25
C ALA A 310 -29.95 9.22 3.48
N PRO A 311 -30.88 8.27 3.65
CA PRO A 311 -32.27 8.61 3.94
C PRO A 311 -32.45 9.34 5.28
N ALA A 312 -31.68 8.96 6.30
CA ALA A 312 -31.72 9.61 7.60
C ALA A 312 -31.05 11.00 7.55
N PHE A 313 -29.95 11.14 6.82
CA PHE A 313 -29.32 12.44 6.54
C PHE A 313 -30.30 13.41 5.88
N ALA A 314 -31.03 12.99 4.82
CA ALA A 314 -32.01 13.82 4.14
C ALA A 314 -33.11 14.29 5.10
N LYS A 315 -33.62 13.44 6.00
CA LYS A 315 -34.59 13.82 7.03
C LYS A 315 -34.05 14.86 7.99
N ARG A 316 -32.78 14.70 8.44
CA ARG A 316 -32.10 15.64 9.34
C ARG A 316 -31.92 17.01 8.69
N VAL A 317 -31.58 17.05 7.39
CA VAL A 317 -31.43 18.29 6.63
C VAL A 317 -32.77 18.97 6.39
N ALA A 318 -33.85 18.20 6.26
CA ALA A 318 -35.21 18.75 6.09
C ALA A 318 -35.81 19.35 7.37
N ASP A 319 -35.33 18.95 8.56
CA ASP A 319 -35.75 19.53 9.84
C ASP A 319 -34.98 20.84 10.13
N PRO A 320 -35.69 22.00 10.24
CA PRO A 320 -35.01 23.29 10.37
C PRO A 320 -34.06 23.42 11.57
N ALA A 321 -34.43 22.84 12.72
CA ALA A 321 -33.62 22.93 13.93
C ALA A 321 -32.35 22.10 13.81
N THR A 322 -32.49 20.87 13.32
CA THR A 322 -31.35 19.96 13.09
C THR A 322 -30.41 20.51 12.01
N ARG A 323 -30.99 21.09 10.91
CA ARG A 323 -30.18 21.73 9.87
C ARG A 323 -29.39 22.93 10.38
N ALA A 324 -30.01 23.79 11.19
CA ALA A 324 -29.31 24.94 11.78
C ALA A 324 -28.12 24.50 12.65
N ARG A 325 -28.29 23.45 13.46
CA ARG A 325 -27.21 22.84 14.24
C ARG A 325 -26.11 22.29 13.30
N LEU A 326 -26.48 21.56 12.26
CA LEU A 326 -25.54 20.99 11.28
C LEU A 326 -24.68 22.08 10.64
N VAL A 327 -25.29 23.15 10.13
CA VAL A 327 -24.60 24.29 9.52
C VAL A 327 -23.63 24.95 10.50
N GLN A 328 -24.04 25.14 11.75
CA GLN A 328 -23.16 25.73 12.79
C GLN A 328 -21.94 24.85 13.05
N GLU A 329 -22.12 23.54 13.22
CA GLU A 329 -21.01 22.61 13.46
C GLU A 329 -20.09 22.51 12.23
N MET A 330 -20.63 22.49 11.01
CA MET A 330 -19.83 22.47 9.78
C MET A 330 -19.01 23.74 9.58
N ARG A 331 -19.49 24.92 9.96
CA ARG A 331 -18.69 26.17 9.92
C ARG A 331 -17.43 26.09 10.78
N VAL A 332 -17.52 25.43 11.94
CA VAL A 332 -16.37 25.21 12.82
C VAL A 332 -15.44 24.15 12.23
N ARG A 333 -16.02 23.07 11.70
CA ARG A 333 -15.26 21.92 11.18
C ARG A 333 -14.53 22.23 9.88
N PHE A 334 -15.07 23.07 9.02
CA PHE A 334 -14.50 23.38 7.71
C PHE A 334 -13.02 23.82 7.79
N PRO A 335 -12.63 24.86 8.53
CA PRO A 335 -11.22 25.27 8.60
C PRO A 335 -10.34 24.28 9.38
N GLN A 336 -10.91 23.37 10.16
CA GLN A 336 -10.18 22.33 10.87
C GLN A 336 -9.77 21.18 9.96
N GLN A 337 -10.54 20.94 8.92
CA GLN A 337 -10.31 19.83 7.99
C GLN A 337 -9.66 20.28 6.69
N ALA A 338 -10.18 21.31 6.02
CA ALA A 338 -9.76 21.62 4.67
C ALA A 338 -8.87 22.87 4.52
N GLY A 339 -8.76 23.69 5.53
CA GLY A 339 -8.21 25.05 5.40
C GLY A 339 -9.31 26.11 5.34
N ALA A 340 -8.93 27.40 5.34
CA ALA A 340 -9.87 28.50 5.57
C ALA A 340 -10.82 28.77 4.38
N GLU A 341 -10.35 28.50 3.16
CA GLU A 341 -11.01 28.97 1.94
C GLU A 341 -11.70 27.83 1.17
N PRO A 342 -12.81 28.07 0.48
CA PRO A 342 -13.47 27.06 -0.35
C PRO A 342 -12.56 26.47 -1.45
N SER A 343 -11.55 27.19 -1.91
CA SER A 343 -10.54 26.70 -2.86
C SER A 343 -9.65 25.59 -2.30
N SER A 344 -9.62 25.41 -0.99
CA SER A 344 -8.86 24.34 -0.35
C SER A 344 -9.47 22.95 -0.50
N ILE A 345 -10.69 22.83 -1.03
CA ILE A 345 -11.33 21.56 -1.39
C ILE A 345 -11.37 21.43 -2.90
N GLN A 346 -10.72 20.41 -3.43
CA GLN A 346 -10.69 20.08 -4.85
C GLN A 346 -11.44 18.78 -5.10
N PHE A 347 -12.33 18.74 -6.09
CA PHE A 347 -13.08 17.54 -6.45
C PHE A 347 -12.17 16.55 -7.18
N ARG A 348 -12.02 15.36 -6.63
CA ARG A 348 -11.32 14.25 -7.26
C ARG A 348 -12.26 13.39 -8.09
N GLU A 349 -13.39 13.02 -7.50
CA GLU A 349 -14.42 12.20 -8.12
C GLU A 349 -15.82 12.61 -7.62
N VAL A 350 -16.71 12.87 -8.55
CA VAL A 350 -18.12 13.22 -8.29
C VAL A 350 -18.97 12.32 -9.18
N SER A 351 -19.56 11.27 -8.60
CA SER A 351 -20.24 10.20 -9.34
C SER A 351 -21.44 10.70 -10.16
N PHE A 352 -22.10 11.74 -9.70
CA PHE A 352 -23.27 12.35 -10.36
C PHE A 352 -22.92 13.51 -11.30
N ASP A 353 -21.64 13.96 -11.35
CA ASP A 353 -21.18 15.04 -12.24
C ASP A 353 -19.66 14.97 -12.45
N ALA A 354 -19.24 14.20 -13.43
CA ALA A 354 -17.83 14.04 -13.76
C ALA A 354 -17.13 15.34 -14.22
N SER A 355 -17.90 16.37 -14.62
CA SER A 355 -17.34 17.65 -15.07
C SER A 355 -16.71 18.48 -13.95
N LEU A 356 -16.99 18.12 -12.70
CA LEU A 356 -16.42 18.76 -11.51
C LEU A 356 -15.00 18.24 -11.19
N ALA A 357 -14.59 17.09 -11.72
CA ALA A 357 -13.26 16.53 -11.45
C ALA A 357 -12.14 17.53 -11.78
N GLY A 358 -11.26 17.77 -10.81
CA GLY A 358 -10.16 18.73 -10.88
C GLY A 358 -10.51 20.19 -10.53
N LYS A 359 -11.81 20.54 -10.48
CA LYS A 359 -12.27 21.85 -10.03
C LYS A 359 -12.26 21.96 -8.51
N THR A 360 -12.22 23.18 -7.98
CA THR A 360 -12.35 23.43 -6.55
C THR A 360 -13.80 23.70 -6.16
N LEU A 361 -14.10 23.64 -4.85
CA LEU A 361 -15.40 24.08 -4.33
C LEU A 361 -15.66 25.57 -4.61
N ALA A 362 -14.59 26.39 -4.66
CA ALA A 362 -14.72 27.80 -5.09
C ALA A 362 -15.17 27.91 -6.55
N ASP A 363 -14.60 27.10 -7.46
CA ASP A 363 -15.01 27.08 -8.87
C ASP A 363 -16.49 26.63 -9.01
N TYR A 364 -16.91 25.68 -8.21
CA TYR A 364 -18.30 25.23 -8.16
C TYR A 364 -19.25 26.34 -7.71
N LEU A 365 -18.90 27.09 -6.65
CA LEU A 365 -19.69 28.23 -6.18
C LEU A 365 -19.83 29.31 -7.26
N VAL A 366 -18.73 29.68 -7.92
CA VAL A 366 -18.73 30.63 -9.04
C VAL A 366 -19.62 30.12 -10.18
N ALA A 367 -19.47 28.88 -10.59
CA ALA A 367 -20.23 28.28 -11.69
C ALA A 367 -21.75 28.20 -11.39
N THR A 368 -22.14 28.14 -10.11
CA THR A 368 -23.54 28.12 -9.67
C THR A 368 -24.08 29.50 -9.28
N GLY A 369 -23.30 30.58 -9.51
CA GLY A 369 -23.71 31.96 -9.20
C GLY A 369 -23.75 32.25 -7.69
N GLN A 370 -23.03 31.48 -6.88
CA GLN A 370 -22.95 31.66 -5.43
C GLN A 370 -21.72 32.46 -5.03
N PRO A 371 -21.77 33.24 -3.95
CA PRO A 371 -20.58 33.92 -3.43
C PRO A 371 -19.56 32.92 -2.90
N VAL A 372 -18.26 33.22 -3.08
CA VAL A 372 -17.16 32.38 -2.55
C VAL A 372 -16.95 32.75 -1.07
N THR A 373 -17.81 32.20 -0.21
CA THR A 373 -17.77 32.40 1.24
C THR A 373 -17.89 31.06 1.97
N LEU A 374 -17.53 31.01 3.25
CA LEU A 374 -17.68 29.84 4.09
C LEU A 374 -19.15 29.39 4.20
N GLU A 375 -20.08 30.35 4.31
CA GLU A 375 -21.50 30.09 4.37
C GLU A 375 -22.01 29.35 3.12
N ALA A 376 -21.68 29.90 1.94
CA ALA A 376 -22.08 29.28 0.68
C ALA A 376 -21.40 27.91 0.47
N ALA A 377 -20.14 27.76 0.92
CA ALA A 377 -19.43 26.49 0.87
C ALA A 377 -20.11 25.41 1.72
N VAL A 378 -20.52 25.73 2.94
CA VAL A 378 -21.25 24.79 3.83
C VAL A 378 -22.58 24.37 3.20
N GLU A 379 -23.34 25.32 2.64
CA GLU A 379 -24.60 25.03 1.95
C GLU A 379 -24.38 24.15 0.70
N ALA A 380 -23.34 24.44 -0.06
CA ALA A 380 -22.96 23.63 -1.22
C ALA A 380 -22.56 22.20 -0.83
N LEU A 381 -21.78 22.03 0.25
CA LEU A 381 -21.41 20.71 0.76
C LEU A 381 -22.65 19.89 1.17
N ILE A 382 -23.62 20.50 1.85
CA ILE A 382 -24.89 19.83 2.21
C ILE A 382 -25.64 19.41 0.94
N ALA A 383 -25.75 20.31 -0.05
CA ALA A 383 -26.43 20.01 -1.32
C ALA A 383 -25.72 18.88 -2.10
N LEU A 384 -24.40 18.88 -2.14
CA LEU A 384 -23.59 17.83 -2.77
C LEU A 384 -23.75 16.50 -2.03
N GLN A 385 -23.77 16.50 -0.70
CA GLN A 385 -23.94 15.30 0.12
C GLN A 385 -25.33 14.66 -0.08
N LEU A 386 -26.37 15.45 -0.23
CA LEU A 386 -27.73 14.96 -0.57
C LEU A 386 -27.78 14.24 -1.92
N ARG A 387 -26.84 14.53 -2.82
CA ARG A 387 -26.69 13.88 -4.14
C ARG A 387 -25.75 12.67 -4.11
N GLY A 388 -25.15 12.32 -2.96
CA GLY A 388 -24.24 11.18 -2.79
C GLY A 388 -22.81 11.56 -2.41
N GLY A 389 -22.52 12.84 -2.20
CA GLY A 389 -21.20 13.32 -1.82
C GLY A 389 -20.16 13.24 -2.94
N PHE A 390 -18.89 13.33 -2.57
CA PHE A 390 -17.76 13.26 -3.50
C PHE A 390 -16.50 12.74 -2.79
N ILE A 391 -15.51 12.33 -3.56
CA ILE A 391 -14.14 12.16 -3.08
C ILE A 391 -13.39 13.45 -3.43
N GLY A 392 -12.73 14.05 -2.43
CA GLY A 392 -12.01 15.31 -2.57
C GLY A 392 -10.51 15.19 -2.29
N ILE A 393 -9.78 16.23 -2.70
CA ILE A 393 -8.42 16.53 -2.25
C ILE A 393 -8.54 17.76 -1.36
N PHE A 394 -8.02 17.66 -0.15
CA PHE A 394 -8.15 18.67 0.90
C PHE A 394 -6.77 19.26 1.21
N HIS A 395 -6.59 20.54 0.93
CA HIS A 395 -5.34 21.29 1.10
C HIS A 395 -5.27 21.90 2.50
N GLY A 396 -5.03 21.05 3.51
CA GLY A 396 -5.09 21.44 4.92
C GLY A 396 -3.86 21.10 5.75
N MET A 397 -2.73 20.70 5.14
CA MET A 397 -1.52 20.26 5.82
C MET A 397 -0.34 21.22 5.61
N ASP A 398 0.65 21.17 6.52
CA ASP A 398 1.85 22.01 6.51
C ASP A 398 3.09 21.21 6.07
N GLU A 399 3.95 21.83 5.24
CA GLU A 399 5.17 21.20 4.71
C GLU A 399 6.19 20.90 5.82
N ALA A 400 6.29 21.73 6.86
CA ALA A 400 7.24 21.50 7.94
C ALA A 400 6.81 20.33 8.84
N ASP A 401 5.50 20.12 9.01
CA ASP A 401 4.98 18.94 9.70
C ASP A 401 5.24 17.66 8.89
N VAL A 402 4.96 17.66 7.59
CA VAL A 402 5.25 16.54 6.69
C VAL A 402 6.74 16.19 6.72
N ALA A 403 7.62 17.18 6.58
CA ALA A 403 9.07 16.99 6.63
C ALA A 403 9.52 16.39 7.97
N ARG A 404 8.95 16.86 9.10
CA ARG A 404 9.29 16.37 10.44
C ARG A 404 8.84 14.92 10.63
N PHE A 405 7.65 14.54 10.18
CA PHE A 405 7.22 13.15 10.18
C PHE A 405 8.12 12.27 9.30
N LEU A 406 8.41 12.71 8.08
CA LEU A 406 9.21 11.96 7.11
C LEU A 406 10.64 11.72 7.60
N THR A 407 11.25 12.69 8.29
CA THR A 407 12.63 12.59 8.78
C THR A 407 12.76 11.81 10.09
N HIS A 408 11.68 11.55 10.80
CA HIS A 408 11.70 10.82 12.06
C HIS A 408 12.10 9.34 11.87
N PRO A 409 13.04 8.78 12.69
CA PRO A 409 13.57 7.42 12.49
C PRO A 409 12.53 6.30 12.51
N GLY A 410 11.46 6.45 13.29
CA GLY A 410 10.39 5.46 13.43
C GLY A 410 9.26 5.59 12.44
N THR A 411 9.43 6.39 11.35
CA THR A 411 8.40 6.62 10.35
C THR A 411 8.81 6.00 9.02
N MET A 412 7.91 5.24 8.43
CA MET A 412 8.04 4.60 7.12
C MET A 412 7.44 5.50 6.03
N VAL A 413 7.79 5.21 4.78
CA VAL A 413 7.21 5.90 3.60
C VAL A 413 6.03 5.08 3.08
N GLU A 414 4.99 5.79 2.62
CA GLU A 414 3.83 5.19 1.99
C GLU A 414 3.27 6.12 0.91
N THR A 415 2.25 5.68 0.16
CA THR A 415 1.58 6.54 -0.83
C THR A 415 0.24 7.05 -0.37
N ASP A 416 -0.49 6.30 0.47
CA ASP A 416 -1.94 6.44 0.68
C ASP A 416 -2.68 6.59 -0.68
N GLY A 417 -2.01 6.03 -1.71
CA GLY A 417 -2.42 6.15 -3.11
C GLY A 417 -3.46 5.10 -3.50
N ASP A 418 -4.26 5.45 -4.48
CA ASP A 418 -5.17 4.47 -5.09
C ASP A 418 -4.48 3.74 -6.24
N LEU A 419 -4.92 2.51 -6.49
CA LEU A 419 -4.66 1.84 -7.76
C LEU A 419 -5.50 2.52 -8.84
N VAL A 420 -4.82 3.27 -9.71
CA VAL A 420 -5.47 4.15 -10.70
C VAL A 420 -5.13 3.74 -12.13
N THR A 421 -6.08 3.96 -13.03
CA THR A 421 -5.86 3.83 -14.48
C THR A 421 -5.41 5.18 -15.04
N PHE A 422 -4.27 5.20 -15.74
CA PHE A 422 -3.75 6.42 -16.35
C PHE A 422 -4.77 7.07 -17.28
N GLY A 423 -4.96 8.38 -17.13
CA GLY A 423 -5.90 9.18 -17.92
C GLY A 423 -7.37 9.05 -17.48
N ARG A 424 -7.69 8.35 -16.38
CA ARG A 424 -9.05 8.26 -15.84
C ARG A 424 -9.21 8.96 -14.51
N GLY A 425 -10.27 9.75 -14.38
CA GLY A 425 -10.58 10.52 -13.17
C GLY A 425 -9.57 11.65 -12.92
N PHE A 426 -9.50 12.09 -11.68
CA PHE A 426 -8.57 13.14 -11.25
C PHE A 426 -7.87 12.74 -9.93
N PRO A 427 -6.98 11.74 -9.96
CA PRO A 427 -6.39 11.20 -8.73
C PRO A 427 -5.47 12.21 -8.05
N HIS A 428 -5.27 12.02 -6.74
CA HIS A 428 -4.25 12.74 -6.00
C HIS A 428 -2.85 12.38 -6.56
N PRO A 429 -1.91 13.33 -6.72
CA PRO A 429 -0.57 13.08 -7.27
C PRO A 429 0.23 12.03 -6.49
N ARG A 430 -0.10 11.78 -5.21
CA ARG A 430 0.53 10.73 -4.40
C ARG A 430 0.40 9.33 -5.00
N SER A 431 -0.64 9.07 -5.79
CA SER A 431 -0.81 7.79 -6.50
C SER A 431 0.27 7.53 -7.57
N TYR A 432 1.01 8.56 -7.99
CA TYR A 432 2.03 8.46 -9.03
C TYR A 432 3.44 8.80 -8.56
N GLY A 433 3.60 9.58 -7.48
CA GLY A 433 4.87 10.25 -7.25
C GLY A 433 5.45 10.17 -5.84
N SER A 434 4.83 9.50 -4.86
CA SER A 434 5.26 9.54 -3.45
C SER A 434 6.72 9.13 -3.25
N PHE A 435 7.13 7.96 -3.73
CA PHE A 435 8.49 7.45 -3.54
C PHE A 435 9.53 8.26 -4.33
N PRO A 436 9.31 8.57 -5.62
CA PRO A 436 10.15 9.48 -6.37
C PRO A 436 10.29 10.85 -5.71
N ARG A 437 9.21 11.42 -5.13
CA ARG A 437 9.23 12.70 -4.44
C ARG A 437 10.12 12.67 -3.19
N VAL A 438 10.09 11.60 -2.40
CA VAL A 438 11.02 11.46 -1.27
C VAL A 438 12.46 11.54 -1.75
N LEU A 439 12.82 10.81 -2.82
CA LEU A 439 14.18 10.76 -3.34
C LEU A 439 14.61 12.06 -4.05
N ALA A 440 13.70 12.71 -4.77
CA ALA A 440 13.96 13.97 -5.45
C ALA A 440 13.94 15.14 -4.47
N HIS A 441 12.78 15.40 -3.87
CA HIS A 441 12.55 16.62 -3.10
C HIS A 441 13.23 16.56 -1.72
N HIS A 442 13.00 15.52 -0.93
CA HIS A 442 13.50 15.48 0.46
C HIS A 442 14.97 15.04 0.56
N VAL A 443 15.47 14.20 -0.36
CA VAL A 443 16.88 13.77 -0.37
C VAL A 443 17.72 14.71 -1.21
N ARG A 444 17.48 14.82 -2.52
CA ARG A 444 18.38 15.55 -3.44
C ARG A 444 18.27 17.06 -3.29
N GLU A 445 17.06 17.62 -3.25
CA GLU A 445 16.85 19.07 -3.29
C GLU A 445 16.93 19.71 -1.90
N ARG A 446 16.21 19.15 -0.92
CA ARG A 446 16.12 19.69 0.44
C ARG A 446 17.18 19.16 1.39
N GLN A 447 17.85 18.04 1.04
CA GLN A 447 18.88 17.39 1.86
C GLN A 447 18.45 17.10 3.31
N GLN A 448 17.16 16.78 3.51
CA GLN A 448 16.57 16.50 4.82
C GLN A 448 16.84 15.06 5.27
N LEU A 449 17.14 14.15 4.32
CA LEU A 449 17.50 12.76 4.53
C LEU A 449 18.73 12.40 3.68
N THR A 450 19.55 11.48 4.17
CA THR A 450 20.52 10.79 3.29
C THR A 450 19.78 9.79 2.40
N LEU A 451 20.38 9.47 1.26
CA LEU A 451 19.78 8.50 0.33
C LEU A 451 19.65 7.11 0.99
N GLU A 452 20.63 6.70 1.78
CA GLU A 452 20.62 5.44 2.53
C GLU A 452 19.49 5.40 3.56
N ALA A 453 19.27 6.49 4.30
CA ALA A 453 18.20 6.58 5.28
C ALA A 453 16.81 6.57 4.62
N ALA A 454 16.65 7.22 3.46
CA ALA A 454 15.42 7.18 2.69
C ALA A 454 15.12 5.75 2.19
N VAL A 455 16.10 5.09 1.57
CA VAL A 455 15.94 3.69 1.11
C VAL A 455 15.62 2.76 2.28
N GLN A 456 16.26 2.90 3.44
CA GLN A 456 15.95 2.09 4.62
C GLN A 456 14.49 2.23 5.04
N ARG A 457 13.93 3.46 5.07
CA ARG A 457 12.52 3.71 5.42
C ARG A 457 11.52 3.18 4.39
N MET A 458 11.97 3.00 3.17
CA MET A 458 11.17 2.46 2.07
C MET A 458 11.33 0.95 1.91
N THR A 459 12.23 0.27 2.64
CA THR A 459 12.58 -1.14 2.37
C THR A 459 12.73 -1.99 3.63
N ALA A 460 13.87 -1.91 4.32
CA ALA A 460 14.16 -2.76 5.48
C ALA A 460 13.27 -2.43 6.68
N LEU A 461 13.00 -1.15 6.94
CA LEU A 461 12.19 -0.75 8.09
C LEU A 461 10.78 -1.35 8.04
N PRO A 462 10.00 -1.22 6.94
CA PRO A 462 8.69 -1.86 6.84
C PRO A 462 8.74 -3.40 6.89
N ALA A 463 9.73 -4.03 6.25
CA ALA A 463 9.88 -5.48 6.29
C ALA A 463 10.13 -5.97 7.73
N GLN A 464 11.02 -5.31 8.46
CA GLN A 464 11.33 -5.60 9.87
C GLN A 464 10.11 -5.35 10.76
N TRP A 465 9.40 -4.24 10.55
CA TRP A 465 8.19 -3.91 11.29
C TRP A 465 7.12 -5.00 11.18
N LEU A 466 6.93 -5.54 10.00
CA LEU A 466 6.02 -6.66 9.76
C LEU A 466 6.59 -8.02 10.18
N GLY A 467 7.85 -8.11 10.64
CA GLY A 467 8.50 -9.37 10.98
C GLY A 467 8.80 -10.26 9.75
N ILE A 468 8.84 -9.69 8.55
CA ILE A 468 9.18 -10.38 7.31
C ILE A 468 10.69 -10.33 7.13
N ARG A 469 11.34 -11.51 7.07
CA ARG A 469 12.80 -11.62 7.16
C ARG A 469 13.49 -12.02 5.86
N ASP A 470 12.73 -12.43 4.84
CA ASP A 470 13.27 -12.94 3.58
C ASP A 470 13.35 -11.90 2.46
N ARG A 471 13.06 -10.62 2.75
CA ARG A 471 13.04 -9.49 1.80
C ARG A 471 13.23 -8.14 2.52
N GLY A 472 13.31 -7.05 1.77
CA GLY A 472 13.51 -5.68 2.29
C GLY A 472 14.98 -5.28 2.40
N THR A 473 15.93 -6.20 2.19
CA THR A 473 17.36 -5.91 2.10
C THR A 473 17.98 -6.62 0.90
N LEU A 474 19.09 -6.07 0.36
CA LEU A 474 19.92 -6.75 -0.62
C LEU A 474 20.99 -7.58 0.10
N ALA A 475 20.70 -8.87 0.28
CA ALA A 475 21.64 -9.84 0.82
C ALA A 475 21.46 -11.19 0.10
N VAL A 476 22.53 -11.97 0.01
CA VAL A 476 22.50 -13.32 -0.58
C VAL A 476 21.47 -14.19 0.13
N GLY A 477 20.62 -14.86 -0.63
CA GLY A 477 19.50 -15.68 -0.14
C GLY A 477 18.19 -14.94 0.08
N GLN A 478 18.18 -13.60 0.10
CA GLN A 478 16.94 -12.80 0.16
C GLN A 478 16.15 -12.90 -1.16
N ARG A 479 14.84 -12.64 -1.11
CA ARG A 479 14.01 -12.49 -2.31
C ARG A 479 14.56 -11.38 -3.19
N ALA A 480 14.59 -11.62 -4.48
CA ALA A 480 15.06 -10.65 -5.45
C ALA A 480 13.94 -9.67 -5.83
N ASP A 481 13.51 -8.87 -4.84
CA ASP A 481 12.71 -7.66 -5.03
C ASP A 481 13.70 -6.50 -5.13
N ILE A 482 13.84 -5.92 -6.31
CA ILE A 482 14.92 -4.98 -6.63
C ILE A 482 14.37 -3.78 -7.39
N THR A 483 14.81 -2.59 -7.02
CA THR A 483 14.58 -1.35 -7.77
C THR A 483 15.91 -0.73 -8.18
N VAL A 484 16.03 -0.46 -9.50
CA VAL A 484 17.18 0.26 -10.08
C VAL A 484 16.69 1.64 -10.52
N PHE A 485 17.38 2.69 -10.05
CA PHE A 485 17.00 4.07 -10.37
C PHE A 485 18.20 5.01 -10.50
N ASN A 486 18.00 6.10 -11.22
CA ASN A 486 18.97 7.17 -11.33
C ASN A 486 18.70 8.25 -10.26
N ALA A 487 19.55 8.34 -9.23
CA ALA A 487 19.38 9.31 -8.14
C ALA A 487 19.44 10.78 -8.58
N GLY A 488 20.14 11.07 -9.68
CA GLY A 488 20.24 12.43 -10.24
C GLY A 488 19.04 12.84 -11.09
N GLN A 489 18.30 11.86 -11.63
CA GLN A 489 17.17 12.10 -12.56
C GLN A 489 15.81 11.79 -11.96
N ILE A 490 15.77 11.01 -10.84
CA ILE A 490 14.49 10.64 -10.23
C ILE A 490 13.67 11.88 -9.88
N ALA A 491 12.40 11.87 -10.28
CA ALA A 491 11.47 12.97 -10.03
C ALA A 491 10.02 12.49 -10.06
N ASP A 492 9.19 13.07 -9.18
CA ASP A 492 7.74 13.07 -9.33
C ASP A 492 7.36 14.15 -10.35
N ARG A 493 6.40 13.84 -11.21
CA ARG A 493 5.89 14.75 -12.24
C ARG A 493 4.43 15.11 -12.02
N ALA A 494 3.70 14.26 -11.32
CA ALA A 494 2.30 14.46 -11.01
C ALA A 494 2.08 15.68 -10.11
N THR A 495 1.09 16.52 -10.46
CA THR A 495 0.71 17.71 -9.69
C THR A 495 -0.79 17.71 -9.38
N TYR A 496 -1.24 18.59 -8.50
CA TYR A 496 -2.67 18.76 -8.18
C TYR A 496 -3.51 19.33 -9.33
N THR A 497 -2.88 19.83 -10.39
CA THR A 497 -3.55 20.34 -11.59
C THR A 497 -3.36 19.45 -12.81
N ALA A 498 -2.35 18.58 -12.79
CA ALA A 498 -2.02 17.64 -13.85
C ALA A 498 -1.55 16.31 -13.22
N PRO A 499 -2.46 15.51 -12.65
CA PRO A 499 -2.09 14.34 -11.86
C PRO A 499 -1.61 13.15 -12.70
N HIS A 500 -2.04 13.03 -13.95
CA HIS A 500 -1.71 11.91 -14.82
C HIS A 500 -0.34 12.10 -15.48
N GLN A 501 0.72 11.99 -14.66
CA GLN A 501 2.10 12.04 -15.12
C GLN A 501 2.90 10.93 -14.44
N TRP A 502 3.62 10.14 -15.25
CA TRP A 502 4.51 9.12 -14.75
C TRP A 502 5.75 9.74 -14.09
N PRO A 503 6.28 9.14 -13.02
CA PRO A 503 7.55 9.56 -12.46
C PRO A 503 8.70 9.23 -13.42
N GLU A 504 9.81 9.90 -13.25
CA GLU A 504 11.05 9.67 -14.00
C GLU A 504 12.14 9.05 -13.13
N GLY A 505 13.14 8.45 -13.79
CA GLY A 505 14.36 7.98 -13.11
C GLY A 505 14.33 6.53 -12.63
N ILE A 506 13.19 5.84 -12.61
CA ILE A 506 13.15 4.39 -12.38
C ILE A 506 13.52 3.67 -13.69
N GLN A 507 14.54 2.81 -13.63
CA GLN A 507 15.08 2.10 -14.79
C GLN A 507 14.62 0.67 -14.89
N LEU A 508 14.63 -0.07 -13.76
CA LEU A 508 14.23 -1.46 -13.69
C LEU A 508 13.59 -1.77 -12.34
N VAL A 509 12.53 -2.56 -12.38
CA VAL A 509 11.92 -3.15 -11.18
C VAL A 509 11.78 -4.65 -11.38
N ALA A 510 12.31 -5.43 -10.44
CA ALA A 510 12.15 -6.87 -10.37
C ALA A 510 11.39 -7.24 -9.09
N VAL A 511 10.45 -8.17 -9.22
CA VAL A 511 9.67 -8.73 -8.12
C VAL A 511 9.86 -10.24 -8.13
N ASN A 512 10.25 -10.79 -6.98
CA ASN A 512 10.54 -12.23 -6.87
C ASN A 512 11.45 -12.74 -8.03
N GLY A 513 12.48 -11.97 -8.37
CA GLY A 513 13.46 -12.29 -9.42
C GLY A 513 13.00 -12.05 -10.87
N THR A 514 11.74 -11.70 -11.08
CA THR A 514 11.20 -11.45 -12.42
C THR A 514 11.11 -9.95 -12.69
N VAL A 515 11.66 -9.48 -13.81
CA VAL A 515 11.56 -8.06 -14.21
C VAL A 515 10.12 -7.76 -14.62
N VAL A 516 9.49 -6.82 -13.91
CA VAL A 516 8.12 -6.36 -14.14
C VAL A 516 8.05 -5.01 -14.86
N PHE A 517 9.11 -4.20 -14.75
CA PHE A 517 9.23 -2.90 -15.41
C PHE A 517 10.68 -2.67 -15.84
N GLU A 518 10.88 -2.14 -17.03
CA GLU A 518 12.19 -1.79 -17.56
C GLU A 518 12.09 -0.75 -18.68
N ASN A 519 13.02 0.22 -18.68
CA ASN A 519 13.15 1.22 -19.74
C ASN A 519 11.81 1.90 -20.08
N GLY A 520 11.06 2.29 -19.07
CA GLY A 520 9.80 3.01 -19.23
C GLY A 520 8.60 2.14 -19.59
N ARG A 521 8.70 0.80 -19.59
CA ARG A 521 7.63 -0.12 -20.00
C ARG A 521 7.40 -1.24 -19.00
N MET A 522 6.12 -1.55 -18.76
CA MET A 522 5.74 -2.79 -18.07
C MET A 522 6.00 -3.99 -18.97
N THR A 523 6.52 -5.08 -18.39
CA THR A 523 6.79 -6.33 -19.13
C THR A 523 5.53 -7.20 -19.29
N GLY A 524 4.50 -6.94 -18.48
CA GLY A 524 3.29 -7.77 -18.41
C GLY A 524 3.40 -8.94 -17.43
N ALA A 525 4.56 -9.19 -16.82
CA ALA A 525 4.74 -10.27 -15.86
C ALA A 525 4.01 -9.97 -14.54
N LEU A 526 3.47 -11.02 -13.90
CA LEU A 526 2.70 -10.97 -12.66
C LEU A 526 3.27 -11.93 -11.60
N PRO A 527 4.55 -11.77 -11.18
CA PRO A 527 5.22 -12.67 -10.25
C PRO A 527 4.89 -12.39 -8.79
N GLY A 528 4.10 -11.37 -8.50
CA GLY A 528 3.73 -10.96 -7.16
C GLY A 528 3.02 -12.05 -6.37
N MET A 529 3.19 -12.05 -5.07
CA MET A 529 2.55 -12.98 -4.15
C MET A 529 1.86 -12.24 -3.02
N PHE A 530 0.84 -12.87 -2.43
CA PHE A 530 0.27 -12.36 -1.19
C PHE A 530 1.18 -12.69 -0.01
N LEU A 531 1.55 -11.66 0.74
CA LEU A 531 2.20 -11.79 2.03
C LEU A 531 1.16 -12.22 3.07
N THR A 532 1.49 -13.21 3.88
CA THR A 532 0.54 -13.78 4.85
C THR A 532 1.20 -14.05 6.18
N ARG A 533 0.41 -14.02 7.23
CA ARG A 533 0.80 -14.48 8.56
C ARG A 533 -0.03 -15.68 8.98
N GLY A 534 0.54 -16.50 9.87
CA GLY A 534 -0.13 -17.59 10.55
C GLY A 534 0.15 -17.54 12.05
N ARG A 535 -0.55 -18.36 12.86
CA ARG A 535 -0.32 -18.42 14.31
C ARG A 535 1.15 -18.69 14.63
N GLY A 536 1.71 -17.87 15.54
CA GLY A 536 3.11 -18.00 15.96
C GLY A 536 4.14 -17.39 15.00
N ALA A 537 3.73 -16.56 14.07
CA ALA A 537 4.61 -15.98 13.04
C ALA A 537 5.59 -14.89 13.54
N ARG A 538 5.60 -14.51 14.84
CA ARG A 538 6.57 -13.61 15.48
C ARG A 538 7.57 -14.32 16.35
#